data_f8a91752ab51e7127bc5fe238ae41ba1
#
_entry.id   f8a91752ab51e7127bc5fe238ae41ba1
#
_cell.length_a   1.000
_cell.length_b   1.000
_cell.length_c   1.000
_cell.angle_alpha   90.00
_cell.angle_beta   90.00
_cell.angle_gamma   90.00
#
_symmetry.space_group_name_H-M   'P 1'
#
loop_
_entity.id
_entity.type
_entity.pdbx_description
1 polymer ?
#
loop_
_entity_poly.entity_id
_entity_poly.type
_entity_poly.pdbx_seq_one_letter_code
_entity_poly.pdbx_strand_id
1 'polypeptide(L)'
;MPVSLRLFLSALLIASGCSAPQTNGQAGAIDPDSPAIATLDGEPITLAELDAWIKDQLLEEQLKGKSASAAHAFREERLRKLIDDRLVAAAAAAQGVEVEALLEQQRTAVSVSDEEIAKFYEENQERLGDAALEQMGPRIRSHLEGRAKRQAETSFVEGLRTAAAVEILIDAPRVEVAADGPALGPADAPVTIVEFSDFQCPFCARAGPIVKELNAKYPEQVRIVYRHFPLDSIHPRARPAAEAAACADEQGAFWPYHDLLFANPRGLSDEDLARYAGEAGIDTEKFAQCVTEGRHRKQVERDLQEGRRVGVSGTPSFFVNGRMLGGAQPVEEFVRLIEDELERADSSS
;
A
#
# COMPACT_ATOMS: atom_id res chain seq x y z
N MET A 1 31.07 -21.82 -9.23
CA MET A 1 31.27 -22.12 -7.79
C MET A 1 31.18 -20.80 -7.07
N PRO A 2 30.10 -20.51 -6.34
CA PRO A 2 30.00 -19.27 -5.56
C PRO A 2 30.70 -19.46 -4.22
N VAL A 3 31.59 -18.53 -3.92
CA VAL A 3 32.31 -18.45 -2.65
C VAL A 3 31.40 -17.80 -1.61
N SER A 4 30.92 -18.61 -0.67
CA SER A 4 30.16 -18.11 0.50
C SER A 4 31.13 -17.43 1.47
N LEU A 5 31.10 -16.11 1.51
CA LEU A 5 31.80 -15.32 2.52
C LEU A 5 30.92 -15.21 3.77
N ARG A 6 31.08 -16.14 4.71
CA ARG A 6 30.51 -16.01 6.06
C ARG A 6 31.47 -15.14 6.89
N LEU A 7 31.05 -13.90 7.16
CA LEU A 7 31.74 -13.09 8.17
C LEU A 7 31.34 -13.58 9.57
N PHE A 8 32.28 -14.23 10.25
CA PHE A 8 32.20 -14.44 11.70
C PHE A 8 32.59 -13.13 12.40
N LEU A 9 31.63 -12.44 13.03
CA LEU A 9 31.96 -11.41 14.00
C LEU A 9 32.25 -12.09 15.34
N SER A 10 33.54 -12.23 15.66
CA SER A 10 33.97 -12.60 17.01
C SER A 10 33.94 -11.35 17.88
N ALA A 11 33.12 -11.38 18.92
CA ALA A 11 33.10 -10.36 19.95
C ALA A 11 34.42 -10.30 20.70
N LEU A 12 35.19 -9.25 20.56
CA LEU A 12 36.34 -8.94 21.38
C LEU A 12 35.97 -7.81 22.34
N LEU A 13 35.71 -8.16 23.61
CA LEU A 13 35.57 -7.23 24.70
C LEU A 13 36.91 -6.53 24.97
N ILE A 14 37.06 -5.28 24.57
CA ILE A 14 38.11 -4.41 25.05
C ILE A 14 37.48 -3.26 25.80
N ALA A 15 37.54 -3.32 27.13
CA ALA A 15 37.23 -2.19 27.97
C ALA A 15 38.32 -1.12 27.86
N SER A 16 38.04 0.00 27.27
CA SER A 16 38.84 1.21 27.37
C SER A 16 37.90 2.42 27.43
N GLY A 17 37.91 3.05 28.60
CA GLY A 17 37.11 4.25 28.85
C GLY A 17 37.57 5.41 27.96
N CYS A 18 36.64 5.92 27.16
CA CYS A 18 36.69 7.24 26.59
C CYS A 18 35.37 7.93 26.89
N SER A 19 35.44 9.03 27.64
CA SER A 19 34.32 9.91 27.98
C SER A 19 33.73 10.48 26.69
N ALA A 20 32.48 10.14 26.41
CA ALA A 20 31.69 10.78 25.35
C ALA A 20 31.26 12.20 25.79
N PRO A 21 31.12 13.14 24.86
CA PRO A 21 30.58 14.47 25.17
C PRO A 21 29.12 14.36 25.57
N GLN A 22 28.77 14.91 26.73
CA GLN A 22 27.40 15.01 27.23
C GLN A 22 26.64 16.03 26.36
N THR A 23 25.80 15.54 25.47
CA THR A 23 24.73 16.36 24.90
C THR A 23 23.57 16.38 25.92
N ASN A 24 23.33 17.52 26.54
CA ASN A 24 22.18 17.81 27.38
C ASN A 24 20.91 17.86 26.50
N GLY A 25 20.29 16.70 26.28
CA GLY A 25 18.91 16.56 25.88
C GLY A 25 18.29 15.56 26.86
N GLN A 26 17.33 16.00 27.67
CA GLN A 26 16.53 15.10 28.50
C GLN A 26 15.71 14.18 27.59
N ALA A 27 16.32 13.09 27.15
CA ALA A 27 15.57 11.95 26.63
C ALA A 27 14.78 11.39 27.83
N GLY A 28 13.46 11.46 27.78
CA GLY A 28 12.60 10.79 28.75
C GLY A 28 13.05 9.32 28.83
N ALA A 29 13.17 8.78 30.04
CA ALA A 29 13.57 7.40 30.27
C ALA A 29 12.69 6.48 29.42
N ILE A 30 13.30 5.72 28.54
CA ILE A 30 12.61 4.68 27.74
C ILE A 30 12.08 3.66 28.73
N ASP A 31 10.76 3.40 28.68
CA ASP A 31 10.11 2.42 29.54
C ASP A 31 10.69 1.02 29.23
N PRO A 32 11.41 0.38 30.18
CA PRO A 32 12.02 -0.92 29.97
C PRO A 32 11.00 -2.05 29.80
N ASP A 33 9.73 -1.84 30.21
CA ASP A 33 8.62 -2.79 30.08
C ASP A 33 7.83 -2.58 28.79
N SER A 34 8.23 -1.65 27.90
CA SER A 34 7.57 -1.40 26.64
C SER A 34 7.70 -2.61 25.70
N PRO A 35 6.59 -3.05 25.07
CA PRO A 35 6.61 -4.24 24.22
C PRO A 35 7.55 -4.05 23.03
N ALA A 36 8.30 -5.13 22.68
CA ALA A 36 9.02 -5.18 21.43
C ALA A 36 8.04 -5.22 20.25
N ILE A 37 8.26 -4.37 19.28
CA ILE A 37 7.42 -4.24 18.06
C ILE A 37 8.17 -4.63 16.79
N ALA A 38 9.48 -4.81 16.89
CA ALA A 38 10.33 -5.39 15.85
C ALA A 38 11.60 -5.96 16.48
N THR A 39 12.31 -6.81 15.74
CA THR A 39 13.69 -7.17 16.01
C THR A 39 14.56 -6.85 14.78
N LEU A 40 15.79 -6.45 15.05
CA LEU A 40 16.82 -6.23 14.04
C LEU A 40 18.06 -7.02 14.45
N ASP A 41 18.41 -8.07 13.70
CA ASP A 41 19.48 -9.01 14.04
C ASP A 41 19.39 -9.60 15.48
N GLY A 42 18.13 -9.81 15.94
CA GLY A 42 17.82 -10.29 17.29
C GLY A 42 17.73 -9.22 18.38
N GLU A 43 18.13 -7.99 18.11
CA GLU A 43 18.00 -6.86 19.05
C GLU A 43 16.61 -6.24 18.94
N PRO A 44 15.88 -6.05 20.06
CA PRO A 44 14.52 -5.55 20.04
C PRO A 44 14.46 -4.05 19.75
N ILE A 45 13.44 -3.65 18.99
CA ILE A 45 12.96 -2.28 18.87
C ILE A 45 11.64 -2.20 19.62
N THR A 46 11.54 -1.32 20.63
CA THR A 46 10.34 -1.21 21.45
C THR A 46 9.39 -0.13 20.95
N LEU A 47 8.11 -0.23 21.35
CA LEU A 47 7.11 0.80 21.06
C LEU A 47 7.51 2.17 21.65
N ALA A 48 8.04 2.17 22.87
CA ALA A 48 8.49 3.42 23.52
C ALA A 48 9.65 4.08 22.76
N GLU A 49 10.57 3.28 22.21
CA GLU A 49 11.66 3.78 21.37
C GLU A 49 11.13 4.38 20.05
N LEU A 50 10.21 3.69 19.39
CA LEU A 50 9.56 4.23 18.20
C LEU A 50 8.81 5.53 18.48
N ASP A 51 8.00 5.55 19.55
CA ASP A 51 7.23 6.74 19.93
C ASP A 51 8.17 7.91 20.31
N ALA A 52 9.30 7.65 20.98
CA ALA A 52 10.31 8.67 21.26
C ALA A 52 10.95 9.21 19.98
N TRP A 53 11.31 8.34 19.03
CA TRP A 53 11.85 8.73 17.72
C TRP A 53 10.82 9.53 16.90
N ILE A 54 9.53 9.17 16.95
CA ILE A 54 8.46 9.90 16.26
C ILE A 54 8.14 11.24 16.93
N LYS A 55 8.24 11.36 18.26
CA LYS A 55 7.96 12.61 18.99
C LYS A 55 8.79 13.78 18.49
N ASP A 56 10.03 13.53 18.12
CA ASP A 56 10.87 14.53 17.46
C ASP A 56 10.33 14.99 16.10
N GLN A 57 9.32 14.31 15.55
CA GLN A 57 8.66 14.57 14.27
C GLN A 57 7.15 14.94 14.37
N LEU A 58 6.68 15.47 15.50
CA LEU A 58 5.29 15.94 15.68
C LEU A 58 4.21 14.84 15.68
N LEU A 59 4.46 13.70 16.33
CA LEU A 59 3.55 12.55 16.40
C LEU A 59 2.11 12.92 16.82
N GLU A 60 1.95 13.70 17.87
CA GLU A 60 0.62 14.00 18.44
C GLU A 60 -0.29 14.75 17.47
N GLU A 61 0.26 15.70 16.69
CA GLU A 61 -0.50 16.40 15.66
C GLU A 61 -0.92 15.49 14.51
N GLN A 62 -0.05 14.57 14.10
CA GLN A 62 -0.31 13.67 12.98
C GLN A 62 -1.28 12.53 13.31
N LEU A 63 -1.38 12.13 14.58
CA LEU A 63 -2.32 11.09 15.02
C LEU A 63 -3.68 11.65 15.44
N LYS A 64 -3.78 12.95 15.66
CA LYS A 64 -5.02 13.59 16.15
C LYS A 64 -6.18 13.33 15.16
N GLY A 65 -7.21 12.64 15.66
CA GLY A 65 -8.42 12.33 14.89
C GLY A 65 -8.28 11.19 13.87
N LYS A 66 -7.15 10.47 13.86
CA LYS A 66 -7.00 9.25 13.03
C LYS A 66 -7.69 8.04 13.68
N SER A 67 -8.20 7.14 12.85
CA SER A 67 -8.66 5.82 13.32
C SER A 67 -7.49 4.98 13.85
N ALA A 68 -7.79 3.92 14.62
CA ALA A 68 -6.76 2.99 15.11
C ALA A 68 -5.93 2.38 13.98
N SER A 69 -6.58 2.00 12.86
CA SER A 69 -5.90 1.48 11.68
C SER A 69 -4.98 2.51 11.02
N ALA A 70 -5.42 3.77 10.89
CA ALA A 70 -4.61 4.84 10.32
C ALA A 70 -3.43 5.21 11.23
N ALA A 71 -3.61 5.15 12.54
CA ALA A 71 -2.55 5.35 13.52
C ALA A 71 -1.52 4.21 13.50
N HIS A 72 -2.00 2.97 13.32
CA HIS A 72 -1.14 1.80 13.16
C HIS A 72 -0.32 1.88 11.87
N ALA A 73 -0.95 2.12 10.72
CA ALA A 73 -0.27 2.26 9.44
C ALA A 73 0.82 3.35 9.48
N PHE A 74 0.53 4.47 10.15
CA PHE A 74 1.52 5.52 10.38
C PHE A 74 2.69 5.02 11.23
N ARG A 75 2.44 4.28 12.34
CA ARG A 75 3.52 3.72 13.15
C ARG A 75 4.34 2.67 12.41
N GLU A 76 3.70 1.81 11.65
CA GLU A 76 4.39 0.80 10.84
C GLU A 76 5.30 1.44 9.78
N GLU A 77 4.83 2.47 9.06
CA GLU A 77 5.65 3.23 8.13
C GLU A 77 6.88 3.85 8.81
N ARG A 78 6.67 4.44 10.00
CA ARG A 78 7.75 5.06 10.78
C ARG A 78 8.72 4.04 11.35
N LEU A 79 8.22 2.87 11.78
CA LEU A 79 9.05 1.76 12.23
C LEU A 79 9.96 1.25 11.11
N ARG A 80 9.42 1.06 9.91
CA ARG A 80 10.21 0.69 8.73
C ARG A 80 11.32 1.71 8.45
N LYS A 81 11.02 3.00 8.55
CA LYS A 81 12.02 4.05 8.38
C LYS A 81 13.07 4.03 9.49
N LEU A 82 12.70 3.83 10.74
CA LEU A 82 13.65 3.67 11.85
C LEU A 82 14.59 2.49 11.63
N ILE A 83 14.06 1.35 11.15
CA ILE A 83 14.86 0.18 10.80
C ILE A 83 15.85 0.52 9.69
N ASP A 84 15.42 1.22 8.63
CA ASP A 84 16.29 1.65 7.53
C ASP A 84 17.42 2.55 8.02
N ASP A 85 17.07 3.56 8.82
CA ASP A 85 18.06 4.50 9.37
C ASP A 85 19.12 3.74 10.21
N ARG A 86 18.71 2.73 10.99
CA ARG A 86 19.63 1.86 11.75
C ARG A 86 20.50 0.99 10.85
N LEU A 87 19.95 0.38 9.82
CA LEU A 87 20.68 -0.44 8.87
C LEU A 87 21.75 0.37 8.13
N VAL A 88 21.39 1.57 7.67
CA VAL A 88 22.31 2.48 7.00
C VAL A 88 23.41 2.94 7.97
N ALA A 89 23.04 3.30 9.22
CA ALA A 89 24.01 3.70 10.24
C ALA A 89 24.98 2.56 10.57
N ALA A 90 24.50 1.32 10.72
CA ALA A 90 25.34 0.15 10.95
C ALA A 90 26.29 -0.12 9.77
N ALA A 91 25.81 0.00 8.54
CA ALA A 91 26.63 -0.13 7.33
C ALA A 91 27.71 0.94 7.22
N ALA A 92 27.38 2.19 7.56
CA ALA A 92 28.33 3.30 7.59
C ALA A 92 29.42 3.09 8.66
N ALA A 93 29.03 2.69 9.87
CA ALA A 93 29.94 2.36 10.95
C ALA A 93 30.88 1.20 10.59
N ALA A 94 30.38 0.16 9.94
CA ALA A 94 31.18 -0.98 9.49
C ALA A 94 32.24 -0.59 8.45
N GLN A 95 32.01 0.48 7.67
CA GLN A 95 32.94 1.03 6.69
C GLN A 95 33.78 2.18 7.25
N GLY A 96 33.54 2.62 8.50
CA GLY A 96 34.23 3.75 9.12
C GLY A 96 33.96 5.09 8.46
N VAL A 97 32.77 5.28 7.90
CA VAL A 97 32.33 6.52 7.21
C VAL A 97 31.08 7.08 7.86
N GLU A 98 30.82 8.37 7.61
CA GLU A 98 29.56 8.99 7.99
C GLU A 98 28.41 8.50 7.09
N VAL A 99 27.19 8.47 7.63
CA VAL A 99 25.98 8.00 6.93
C VAL A 99 25.79 8.73 5.59
N GLU A 100 25.91 10.07 5.59
CA GLU A 100 25.73 10.86 4.37
C GLU A 100 26.81 10.56 3.33
N ALA A 101 28.04 10.28 3.75
CA ALA A 101 29.13 9.91 2.83
C ALA A 101 28.83 8.53 2.19
N LEU A 102 28.29 7.58 2.94
CA LEU A 102 27.88 6.27 2.43
C LEU A 102 26.77 6.40 1.39
N LEU A 103 25.73 7.18 1.68
CA LEU A 103 24.60 7.41 0.77
C LEU A 103 25.05 8.16 -0.49
N GLU A 104 25.94 9.14 -0.36
CA GLU A 104 26.48 9.87 -1.51
C GLU A 104 27.32 8.98 -2.43
N GLN A 105 28.03 7.98 -1.89
CA GLN A 105 28.70 6.96 -2.71
C GLN A 105 27.72 6.19 -3.60
N GLN A 106 26.53 5.87 -3.10
CA GLN A 106 25.49 5.20 -3.90
C GLN A 106 24.94 6.11 -4.99
N ARG A 107 24.75 7.40 -4.69
CA ARG A 107 24.25 8.41 -5.62
C ARG A 107 25.26 8.77 -6.72
N THR A 108 26.55 8.81 -6.41
CA THR A 108 27.60 9.15 -7.38
C THR A 108 27.95 8.01 -8.33
N ALA A 109 27.63 6.77 -8.00
CA ALA A 109 27.80 5.63 -8.89
C ALA A 109 26.84 5.64 -10.12
N VAL A 110 25.89 6.58 -10.16
CA VAL A 110 24.85 6.65 -11.20
C VAL A 110 25.27 7.62 -12.32
N SER A 111 25.16 7.15 -13.57
CA SER A 111 25.30 7.99 -14.76
C SER A 111 24.12 7.74 -15.71
N VAL A 112 23.71 8.78 -16.44
CA VAL A 112 22.66 8.72 -17.45
C VAL A 112 23.27 8.97 -18.80
N SER A 113 23.09 8.03 -19.73
CA SER A 113 23.62 8.11 -21.10
C SER A 113 22.78 9.04 -22.00
N ASP A 114 23.35 9.50 -23.10
CA ASP A 114 22.62 10.27 -24.10
C ASP A 114 21.53 9.42 -24.79
N GLU A 115 21.73 8.11 -24.88
CA GLU A 115 20.74 7.17 -25.41
C GLU A 115 19.49 7.08 -24.52
N GLU A 116 19.67 7.06 -23.20
CA GLU A 116 18.54 7.07 -22.24
C GLU A 116 17.77 8.39 -22.31
N ILE A 117 18.47 9.51 -22.52
CA ILE A 117 17.84 10.83 -22.70
C ILE A 117 17.02 10.86 -24.00
N ALA A 118 17.59 10.38 -25.10
CA ALA A 118 16.89 10.32 -26.39
C ALA A 118 15.65 9.42 -26.31
N LYS A 119 15.79 8.24 -25.72
CA LYS A 119 14.69 7.30 -25.51
C LYS A 119 13.58 7.92 -24.64
N PHE A 120 13.92 8.56 -23.53
CA PHE A 120 12.94 9.24 -22.69
C PHE A 120 12.21 10.35 -23.45
N TYR A 121 12.92 11.11 -24.27
CA TYR A 121 12.33 12.16 -25.09
C TYR A 121 11.34 11.58 -26.11
N GLU A 122 11.69 10.51 -26.82
CA GLU A 122 10.80 9.83 -27.77
C GLU A 122 9.54 9.28 -27.12
N GLU A 123 9.69 8.59 -25.98
CA GLU A 123 8.56 7.99 -25.24
C GLU A 123 7.61 9.03 -24.63
N ASN A 124 8.05 10.29 -24.46
CA ASN A 124 7.27 11.37 -23.84
C ASN A 124 7.00 12.55 -24.77
N GLN A 125 7.24 12.41 -26.08
CA GLN A 125 7.15 13.49 -27.05
C GLN A 125 5.78 14.21 -27.02
N GLU A 126 4.68 13.44 -26.92
CA GLU A 126 3.31 14.01 -26.80
C GLU A 126 3.15 14.95 -25.61
N ARG A 127 3.86 14.70 -24.51
CA ARG A 127 3.80 15.50 -23.27
C ARG A 127 4.77 16.66 -23.27
N LEU A 128 5.88 16.54 -24.02
CA LEU A 128 6.92 17.55 -24.14
C LEU A 128 6.62 18.60 -25.21
N GLY A 129 5.65 18.31 -26.10
CA GLY A 129 5.25 19.19 -27.18
C GLY A 129 6.35 19.34 -28.25
N ASP A 130 6.38 20.49 -28.95
CA ASP A 130 7.29 20.76 -30.07
C ASP A 130 8.72 21.18 -29.65
N ALA A 131 9.06 21.10 -28.36
CA ALA A 131 10.37 21.48 -27.87
C ALA A 131 11.45 20.47 -28.34
N ALA A 132 12.49 20.95 -29.02
CA ALA A 132 13.55 20.11 -29.56
C ALA A 132 14.35 19.39 -28.45
N LEU A 133 14.88 18.18 -28.76
CA LEU A 133 15.72 17.40 -27.85
C LEU A 133 16.90 18.19 -27.29
N GLU A 134 17.55 19.02 -28.11
CA GLU A 134 18.68 19.85 -27.69
C GLU A 134 18.34 20.85 -26.59
N GLN A 135 17.08 21.32 -26.56
CA GLN A 135 16.59 22.25 -25.54
C GLN A 135 16.17 21.51 -24.27
N MET A 136 15.56 20.32 -24.42
CA MET A 136 15.06 19.53 -23.32
C MET A 136 16.10 18.61 -22.70
N GLY A 137 17.14 18.24 -23.43
CA GLY A 137 18.18 17.29 -23.04
C GLY A 137 18.77 17.54 -21.64
N PRO A 138 19.23 18.76 -21.30
CA PRO A 138 19.73 19.02 -19.95
C PRO A 138 18.71 18.83 -18.85
N ARG A 139 17.45 19.17 -19.10
CA ARG A 139 16.35 19.01 -18.14
C ARG A 139 15.95 17.54 -17.97
N ILE A 140 15.90 16.79 -19.06
CA ILE A 140 15.65 15.35 -19.06
C ILE A 140 16.79 14.64 -18.32
N ARG A 141 18.05 14.97 -18.60
CA ARG A 141 19.22 14.44 -17.89
C ARG A 141 19.10 14.64 -16.39
N SER A 142 18.88 15.87 -15.94
CA SER A 142 18.71 16.17 -14.51
C SER A 142 17.55 15.38 -13.87
N HIS A 143 16.44 15.22 -14.60
CA HIS A 143 15.30 14.41 -14.14
C HIS A 143 15.67 12.92 -14.00
N LEU A 144 16.31 12.35 -15.01
CA LEU A 144 16.71 10.93 -15.03
C LEU A 144 17.79 10.64 -13.99
N GLU A 145 18.80 11.51 -13.86
CA GLU A 145 19.83 11.41 -12.82
C GLU A 145 19.23 11.46 -11.42
N GLY A 146 18.32 12.41 -11.16
CA GLY A 146 17.64 12.52 -9.89
C GLY A 146 16.79 11.28 -9.57
N ARG A 147 16.14 10.68 -10.57
CA ARG A 147 15.39 9.41 -10.42
C ARG A 147 16.33 8.25 -10.17
N ALA A 148 17.40 8.13 -10.93
CA ALA A 148 18.35 7.03 -10.82
C ALA A 148 19.13 7.08 -9.49
N LYS A 149 19.48 8.28 -8.99
CA LYS A 149 20.10 8.45 -7.65
C LYS A 149 19.16 7.98 -6.53
N ARG A 150 17.88 8.36 -6.57
CA ARG A 150 16.89 7.85 -5.60
C ARG A 150 16.71 6.33 -5.69
N GLN A 151 16.69 5.79 -6.91
CA GLN A 151 16.57 4.34 -7.12
C GLN A 151 17.80 3.60 -6.56
N ALA A 152 19.00 4.10 -6.78
CA ALA A 152 20.23 3.51 -6.25
C ALA A 152 20.24 3.49 -4.71
N GLU A 153 19.82 4.58 -4.07
CA GLU A 153 19.68 4.67 -2.63
C GLU A 153 18.62 3.69 -2.11
N THR A 154 17.45 3.63 -2.74
CA THR A 154 16.39 2.68 -2.38
C THR A 154 16.87 1.23 -2.51
N SER A 155 17.49 0.87 -3.63
CA SER A 155 18.01 -0.48 -3.86
C SER A 155 19.12 -0.87 -2.88
N PHE A 156 19.95 0.10 -2.47
CA PHE A 156 20.96 -0.11 -1.44
C PHE A 156 20.31 -0.45 -0.09
N VAL A 157 19.32 0.34 0.35
CA VAL A 157 18.59 0.10 1.60
C VAL A 157 17.83 -1.21 1.57
N GLU A 158 17.19 -1.56 0.46
CA GLU A 158 16.54 -2.86 0.25
C GLU A 158 17.52 -4.02 0.35
N GLY A 159 18.73 -3.86 -0.21
CA GLY A 159 19.81 -4.82 -0.06
C GLY A 159 20.22 -5.04 1.39
N LEU A 160 20.30 -3.96 2.18
CA LEU A 160 20.58 -4.05 3.61
C LEU A 160 19.45 -4.76 4.37
N ARG A 161 18.17 -4.45 4.08
CA ARG A 161 17.02 -5.15 4.69
C ARG A 161 17.04 -6.64 4.39
N THR A 162 17.32 -7.02 3.14
CA THR A 162 17.37 -8.43 2.72
C THR A 162 18.51 -9.18 3.41
N ALA A 163 19.61 -8.51 3.71
CA ALA A 163 20.77 -9.10 4.41
C ALA A 163 20.58 -9.20 5.92
N ALA A 164 19.73 -8.35 6.50
CA ALA A 164 19.45 -8.31 7.92
C ALA A 164 18.28 -9.25 8.30
N ALA A 165 18.31 -9.80 9.51
CA ALA A 165 17.20 -10.55 10.09
C ALA A 165 16.21 -9.56 10.74
N VAL A 166 15.32 -8.98 9.94
CA VAL A 166 14.28 -8.06 10.39
C VAL A 166 12.98 -8.81 10.62
N GLU A 167 12.45 -8.74 11.83
CA GLU A 167 11.13 -9.25 12.19
C GLU A 167 10.29 -8.10 12.74
N ILE A 168 9.12 -7.85 12.14
CA ILE A 168 8.17 -6.83 12.58
C ILE A 168 7.09 -7.51 13.43
N LEU A 169 7.00 -7.13 14.69
CA LEU A 169 6.12 -7.74 15.70
C LEU A 169 4.91 -6.88 16.04
N ILE A 170 4.76 -5.69 15.40
CA ILE A 170 3.64 -4.81 15.66
C ILE A 170 2.36 -5.40 15.06
N ASP A 171 1.42 -5.78 15.91
CA ASP A 171 0.13 -6.31 15.48
C ASP A 171 -0.75 -5.20 14.86
N ALA A 172 -1.19 -5.41 13.61
CA ALA A 172 -2.16 -4.52 13.00
C ALA A 172 -3.51 -4.63 13.72
N PRO A 173 -4.13 -3.50 14.11
CA PRO A 173 -5.47 -3.55 14.68
C PRO A 173 -6.43 -4.16 13.65
N ARG A 174 -7.17 -5.18 14.07
CA ARG A 174 -8.21 -5.80 13.26
C ARG A 174 -9.53 -5.11 13.54
N VAL A 175 -10.18 -4.68 12.47
CA VAL A 175 -11.49 -4.06 12.52
C VAL A 175 -12.48 -5.09 12.01
N GLU A 176 -13.56 -5.31 12.74
CA GLU A 176 -14.66 -6.14 12.24
C GLU A 176 -15.34 -5.39 11.09
N VAL A 177 -15.28 -5.98 9.89
CA VAL A 177 -15.85 -5.44 8.66
C VAL A 177 -16.90 -6.42 8.14
N ALA A 178 -18.10 -5.92 7.88
CA ALA A 178 -19.15 -6.74 7.31
C ALA A 178 -18.77 -7.20 5.89
N ALA A 179 -18.78 -8.52 5.68
CA ALA A 179 -18.41 -9.15 4.42
C ALA A 179 -19.67 -9.62 3.63
N ASP A 180 -20.72 -8.80 3.66
CA ASP A 180 -21.95 -8.97 2.89
C ASP A 180 -21.87 -8.14 1.60
N GLY A 181 -22.05 -8.81 0.46
CA GLY A 181 -21.95 -8.17 -0.87
C GLY A 181 -21.54 -9.17 -1.95
N PRO A 182 -21.44 -8.70 -3.19
CA PRO A 182 -20.93 -9.52 -4.29
C PRO A 182 -19.53 -10.04 -3.98
N ALA A 183 -19.34 -11.35 -4.14
CA ALA A 183 -18.10 -11.99 -3.75
C ALA A 183 -17.53 -12.90 -4.83
N LEU A 184 -16.19 -13.04 -4.83
CA LEU A 184 -15.41 -14.07 -5.51
C LEU A 184 -14.84 -15.02 -4.47
N GLY A 185 -14.63 -16.28 -4.83
CA GLY A 185 -14.10 -17.31 -3.94
C GLY A 185 -15.13 -17.92 -2.98
N PRO A 186 -14.72 -18.95 -2.22
CA PRO A 186 -15.59 -19.71 -1.34
C PRO A 186 -16.12 -18.88 -0.15
N ALA A 187 -17.32 -19.20 0.31
CA ALA A 187 -17.92 -18.50 1.45
C ALA A 187 -17.19 -18.77 2.78
N ASP A 188 -16.54 -19.91 2.88
CA ASP A 188 -15.81 -20.45 4.03
C ASP A 188 -14.28 -20.32 3.88
N ALA A 189 -13.81 -19.51 2.93
CA ALA A 189 -12.39 -19.24 2.76
C ALA A 189 -11.77 -18.70 4.06
N PRO A 190 -10.55 -19.17 4.44
CA PRO A 190 -9.88 -18.75 5.68
C PRO A 190 -9.49 -17.26 5.67
N VAL A 191 -9.31 -16.67 4.50
CA VAL A 191 -9.00 -15.25 4.34
C VAL A 191 -10.11 -14.53 3.59
N THR A 192 -10.66 -13.49 4.21
CA THR A 192 -11.65 -12.60 3.57
C THR A 192 -11.02 -11.23 3.30
N ILE A 193 -11.10 -10.80 2.06
CA ILE A 193 -10.72 -9.45 1.62
C ILE A 193 -11.99 -8.66 1.34
N VAL A 194 -12.22 -7.57 2.06
CA VAL A 194 -13.32 -6.64 1.78
C VAL A 194 -12.75 -5.42 1.08
N GLU A 195 -13.19 -5.16 -0.15
CA GLU A 195 -12.82 -3.98 -0.95
C GLU A 195 -13.91 -2.92 -0.89
N PHE A 196 -13.58 -1.73 -0.40
CA PHE A 196 -14.41 -0.52 -0.56
C PHE A 196 -13.93 0.25 -1.78
N SER A 197 -14.81 0.42 -2.77
CA SER A 197 -14.42 0.89 -4.09
C SER A 197 -15.44 1.83 -4.74
N ASP A 198 -14.96 2.60 -5.73
CA ASP A 198 -15.71 3.63 -6.46
C ASP A 198 -15.44 3.47 -7.97
N PHE A 199 -16.48 3.25 -8.76
CA PHE A 199 -16.37 2.98 -10.20
C PHE A 199 -15.85 4.17 -11.03
N GLN A 200 -15.89 5.38 -10.50
CA GLN A 200 -15.32 6.55 -11.16
C GLN A 200 -13.86 6.82 -10.74
N CYS A 201 -13.37 6.13 -9.70
CA CYS A 201 -12.03 6.32 -9.18
C CYS A 201 -10.98 5.64 -10.07
N PRO A 202 -9.98 6.37 -10.60
CA PRO A 202 -8.94 5.78 -11.46
C PRO A 202 -8.00 4.82 -10.70
N PHE A 203 -7.87 5.00 -9.38
CA PHE A 203 -7.08 4.10 -8.53
C PHE A 203 -7.81 2.76 -8.33
N CYS A 204 -9.15 2.78 -8.22
CA CYS A 204 -9.96 1.56 -8.16
C CYS A 204 -9.88 0.76 -9.45
N ALA A 205 -9.95 1.43 -10.60
CA ALA A 205 -9.76 0.76 -11.89
C ALA A 205 -8.39 0.06 -11.99
N ARG A 206 -7.33 0.64 -11.38
CA ARG A 206 -6.00 -0.01 -11.34
C ARG A 206 -5.92 -1.18 -10.37
N ALA A 207 -6.77 -1.25 -9.37
CA ALA A 207 -6.83 -2.36 -8.44
C ALA A 207 -7.53 -3.61 -9.03
N GLY A 208 -8.41 -3.43 -10.02
CA GLY A 208 -9.14 -4.52 -10.65
C GLY A 208 -8.27 -5.70 -11.13
N PRO A 209 -7.15 -5.49 -11.87
CA PRO A 209 -6.22 -6.56 -12.21
C PRO A 209 -5.63 -7.29 -11.02
N ILE A 210 -5.32 -6.58 -9.92
CA ILE A 210 -4.79 -7.17 -8.69
C ILE A 210 -5.82 -8.10 -8.05
N VAL A 211 -7.09 -7.67 -7.96
CA VAL A 211 -8.19 -8.50 -7.45
C VAL A 211 -8.33 -9.80 -8.26
N LYS A 212 -8.24 -9.71 -9.59
CA LYS A 212 -8.29 -10.89 -10.47
C LYS A 212 -7.10 -11.83 -10.26
N GLU A 213 -5.90 -11.28 -10.10
CA GLU A 213 -4.70 -12.06 -9.84
C GLU A 213 -4.77 -12.77 -8.49
N LEU A 214 -5.22 -12.10 -7.43
CA LEU A 214 -5.40 -12.70 -6.11
C LEU A 214 -6.43 -13.80 -6.12
N ASN A 215 -7.58 -13.61 -6.78
CA ASN A 215 -8.60 -14.64 -6.92
C ASN A 215 -8.09 -15.87 -7.70
N ALA A 216 -7.26 -15.66 -8.72
CA ALA A 216 -6.66 -16.74 -9.48
C ALA A 216 -5.56 -17.49 -8.70
N LYS A 217 -4.78 -16.75 -7.89
CA LYS A 217 -3.67 -17.32 -7.11
C LYS A 217 -4.16 -18.12 -5.89
N TYR A 218 -5.27 -17.69 -5.26
CA TYR A 218 -5.79 -18.27 -4.03
C TYR A 218 -7.28 -18.67 -4.16
N PRO A 219 -7.66 -19.53 -5.14
CA PRO A 219 -9.05 -19.76 -5.49
C PRO A 219 -9.90 -20.41 -4.37
N GLU A 220 -9.25 -21.18 -3.46
CA GLU A 220 -9.91 -21.86 -2.35
C GLU A 220 -9.67 -21.21 -0.98
N GLN A 221 -8.68 -20.32 -0.90
CA GLN A 221 -8.23 -19.75 0.37
C GLN A 221 -8.67 -18.31 0.58
N VAL A 222 -9.06 -17.61 -0.49
CA VAL A 222 -9.42 -16.19 -0.42
C VAL A 222 -10.83 -15.96 -0.95
N ARG A 223 -11.63 -15.27 -0.13
CA ARG A 223 -12.90 -14.68 -0.50
C ARG A 223 -12.73 -13.17 -0.67
N ILE A 224 -13.09 -12.61 -1.82
CA ILE A 224 -13.03 -11.18 -2.10
C ILE A 224 -14.46 -10.64 -2.17
N VAL A 225 -14.80 -9.69 -1.31
CA VAL A 225 -16.13 -9.08 -1.20
C VAL A 225 -16.03 -7.61 -1.61
N TYR A 226 -16.89 -7.18 -2.54
CA TYR A 226 -16.98 -5.81 -2.98
C TYR A 226 -18.00 -5.04 -2.15
N ARG A 227 -17.64 -3.80 -1.72
CA ARG A 227 -18.52 -2.84 -1.04
C ARG A 227 -18.47 -1.50 -1.75
N HIS A 228 -19.60 -0.87 -1.91
CA HIS A 228 -19.71 0.43 -2.56
C HIS A 228 -19.24 1.57 -1.65
N PHE A 229 -18.34 2.41 -2.14
CA PHE A 229 -17.91 3.62 -1.43
C PHE A 229 -17.79 4.81 -2.39
N PRO A 230 -18.93 5.33 -2.92
CA PRO A 230 -18.92 6.44 -3.86
C PRO A 230 -18.42 7.72 -3.20
N LEU A 231 -17.42 8.37 -3.81
CA LEU A 231 -16.85 9.65 -3.38
C LEU A 231 -17.62 10.81 -4.01
N ASP A 232 -18.89 10.97 -3.65
CA ASP A 232 -19.87 11.89 -4.26
C ASP A 232 -19.34 13.31 -4.46
N SER A 233 -18.44 13.80 -3.58
CA SER A 233 -17.91 15.17 -3.65
C SER A 233 -16.98 15.43 -4.82
N ILE A 234 -16.33 14.38 -5.36
CA ILE A 234 -15.35 14.47 -6.45
C ILE A 234 -15.70 13.57 -7.65
N HIS A 235 -16.60 12.61 -7.46
CA HIS A 235 -17.00 11.61 -8.45
C HIS A 235 -18.54 11.60 -8.62
N PRO A 236 -19.14 12.55 -9.37
CA PRO A 236 -20.58 12.73 -9.44
C PRO A 236 -21.33 11.54 -10.05
N ARG A 237 -20.66 10.65 -10.78
CA ARG A 237 -21.25 9.46 -11.40
C ARG A 237 -21.00 8.17 -10.62
N ALA A 238 -20.23 8.22 -9.52
CA ALA A 238 -19.90 7.05 -8.72
C ALA A 238 -21.14 6.41 -8.07
N ARG A 239 -22.02 7.23 -7.47
CA ARG A 239 -23.24 6.71 -6.82
C ARG A 239 -24.23 6.09 -7.82
N PRO A 240 -24.58 6.74 -8.94
CA PRO A 240 -25.39 6.08 -9.97
C PRO A 240 -24.80 4.77 -10.49
N ALA A 241 -23.49 4.72 -10.70
CA ALA A 241 -22.78 3.48 -11.11
C ALA A 241 -22.83 2.38 -10.02
N ALA A 242 -22.70 2.75 -8.74
CA ALA A 242 -22.84 1.82 -7.63
C ALA A 242 -24.27 1.24 -7.52
N GLU A 243 -25.30 2.09 -7.63
CA GLU A 243 -26.71 1.67 -7.63
C GLU A 243 -27.01 0.75 -8.83
N ALA A 244 -26.49 1.08 -10.01
CA ALA A 244 -26.60 0.26 -11.21
C ALA A 244 -25.89 -1.11 -11.06
N ALA A 245 -24.69 -1.13 -10.48
CA ALA A 245 -23.97 -2.39 -10.22
C ALA A 245 -24.73 -3.28 -9.22
N ALA A 246 -25.37 -2.71 -8.21
CA ALA A 246 -26.21 -3.46 -7.29
C ALA A 246 -27.50 -4.00 -7.99
N CYS A 247 -28.04 -3.29 -8.99
CA CYS A 247 -29.10 -3.81 -9.84
C CYS A 247 -28.64 -4.97 -10.75
N ALA A 248 -27.38 -4.96 -11.18
CA ALA A 248 -26.78 -6.07 -11.90
C ALA A 248 -26.58 -7.30 -11.00
N ASP A 249 -26.25 -7.06 -9.72
CA ASP A 249 -26.11 -8.11 -8.71
C ASP A 249 -27.43 -8.87 -8.45
N GLU A 250 -28.59 -8.19 -8.44
CA GLU A 250 -29.91 -8.85 -8.35
C GLU A 250 -30.10 -9.94 -9.42
N GLN A 251 -29.40 -9.83 -10.54
CA GLN A 251 -29.49 -10.77 -11.66
C GLN A 251 -28.25 -11.69 -11.75
N GLY A 252 -27.40 -11.71 -10.71
CA GLY A 252 -26.20 -12.55 -10.64
C GLY A 252 -25.08 -12.14 -11.61
N ALA A 253 -25.10 -10.91 -12.12
CA ALA A 253 -24.16 -10.41 -13.12
C ALA A 253 -23.29 -9.25 -12.60
N PHE A 254 -23.07 -9.19 -11.28
CA PHE A 254 -22.25 -8.13 -10.69
C PHE A 254 -20.87 -8.04 -11.34
N TRP A 255 -20.10 -9.11 -11.35
CA TRP A 255 -18.71 -9.09 -11.81
C TRP A 255 -18.53 -8.78 -13.30
N PRO A 256 -19.32 -9.36 -14.24
CA PRO A 256 -19.28 -8.92 -15.63
C PRO A 256 -19.59 -7.43 -15.79
N TYR A 257 -20.57 -6.91 -15.04
CA TYR A 257 -20.95 -5.50 -15.08
C TYR A 257 -19.90 -4.60 -14.45
N HIS A 258 -19.36 -4.99 -13.31
CA HIS A 258 -18.24 -4.35 -12.60
C HIS A 258 -17.03 -4.14 -13.54
N ASP A 259 -16.65 -5.18 -14.29
CA ASP A 259 -15.52 -5.12 -15.21
C ASP A 259 -15.75 -4.08 -16.33
N LEU A 260 -16.96 -4.00 -16.85
CA LEU A 260 -17.33 -3.00 -17.87
C LEU A 260 -17.26 -1.58 -17.32
N LEU A 261 -17.71 -1.36 -16.07
CA LEU A 261 -17.64 -0.05 -15.42
C LEU A 261 -16.20 0.41 -15.23
N PHE A 262 -15.31 -0.47 -14.71
CA PHE A 262 -13.90 -0.13 -14.52
C PHE A 262 -13.08 -0.04 -15.81
N ALA A 263 -13.51 -0.70 -16.87
CA ALA A 263 -12.94 -0.49 -18.20
C ALA A 263 -13.28 0.90 -18.78
N ASN A 264 -14.35 1.53 -18.28
CA ASN A 264 -14.87 2.79 -18.82
C ASN A 264 -15.17 3.84 -17.73
N PRO A 265 -14.22 4.22 -16.86
CA PRO A 265 -14.51 5.07 -15.69
C PRO A 265 -14.95 6.51 -16.03
N ARG A 266 -14.83 6.92 -17.30
CA ARG A 266 -15.30 8.21 -17.81
C ARG A 266 -16.65 8.11 -18.54
N GLY A 267 -17.07 6.90 -18.93
CA GLY A 267 -18.33 6.63 -19.62
C GLY A 267 -19.35 6.02 -18.67
N LEU A 268 -19.87 6.81 -17.73
CA LEU A 268 -20.84 6.38 -16.71
C LEU A 268 -22.13 7.21 -16.78
N SER A 269 -22.51 7.68 -17.97
CA SER A 269 -23.83 8.29 -18.20
C SER A 269 -24.94 7.24 -18.01
N ASP A 270 -26.19 7.67 -17.86
CA ASP A 270 -27.32 6.74 -17.71
C ASP A 270 -27.47 5.83 -18.94
N GLU A 271 -27.18 6.37 -20.13
CA GLU A 271 -27.15 5.62 -21.38
C GLU A 271 -26.01 4.59 -21.41
N ASP A 272 -24.82 4.95 -20.92
CA ASP A 272 -23.69 4.03 -20.81
C ASP A 272 -23.98 2.89 -19.85
N LEU A 273 -24.54 3.21 -18.66
CA LEU A 273 -24.92 2.22 -17.65
C LEU A 273 -25.95 1.22 -18.19
N ALA A 274 -26.95 1.70 -18.96
CA ALA A 274 -27.93 0.84 -19.61
C ALA A 274 -27.30 -0.03 -20.72
N ARG A 275 -26.38 0.52 -21.50
CA ARG A 275 -25.66 -0.21 -22.54
C ARG A 275 -24.80 -1.34 -21.95
N TYR A 276 -24.04 -1.06 -20.86
CA TYR A 276 -23.25 -2.09 -20.18
C TYR A 276 -24.11 -3.21 -19.59
N ALA A 277 -25.34 -2.92 -19.17
CA ALA A 277 -26.25 -3.97 -18.73
C ALA A 277 -26.56 -4.97 -19.86
N GLY A 278 -26.79 -4.46 -21.10
CA GLY A 278 -26.95 -5.33 -22.27
C GLY A 278 -25.69 -6.12 -22.61
N GLU A 279 -24.51 -5.48 -22.56
CA GLU A 279 -23.22 -6.14 -22.81
C GLU A 279 -22.88 -7.21 -21.75
N ALA A 280 -23.30 -7.03 -20.49
CA ALA A 280 -23.14 -8.00 -19.42
C ALA A 280 -24.18 -9.14 -19.48
N GLY A 281 -25.10 -9.15 -20.43
CA GLY A 281 -26.13 -10.17 -20.59
C GLY A 281 -27.27 -10.07 -19.59
N ILE A 282 -27.48 -8.88 -18.99
CA ILE A 282 -28.53 -8.60 -18.02
C ILE A 282 -29.87 -8.31 -18.74
N ASP A 283 -31.00 -8.75 -18.15
CA ASP A 283 -32.33 -8.33 -18.58
C ASP A 283 -32.47 -6.80 -18.40
N THR A 284 -32.39 -6.08 -19.53
CA THR A 284 -32.33 -4.63 -19.54
C THR A 284 -33.60 -3.95 -19.06
N GLU A 285 -34.77 -4.59 -19.19
CA GLU A 285 -36.03 -4.06 -18.69
C GLU A 285 -36.08 -4.10 -17.15
N LYS A 286 -35.74 -5.25 -16.56
CA LYS A 286 -35.63 -5.40 -15.10
C LYS A 286 -34.55 -4.48 -14.51
N PHE A 287 -33.43 -4.36 -15.20
CA PHE A 287 -32.35 -3.47 -14.81
C PHE A 287 -32.83 -2.01 -14.80
N ALA A 288 -33.45 -1.52 -15.89
CA ALA A 288 -33.97 -0.16 -15.99
C ALA A 288 -35.02 0.13 -14.92
N GLN A 289 -35.90 -0.84 -14.64
CA GLN A 289 -36.89 -0.71 -13.57
C GLN A 289 -36.21 -0.59 -12.20
N CYS A 290 -35.23 -1.45 -11.89
CA CYS A 290 -34.48 -1.45 -10.63
C CYS A 290 -33.79 -0.08 -10.41
N VAL A 291 -33.10 0.44 -11.41
CA VAL A 291 -32.40 1.73 -11.37
C VAL A 291 -33.42 2.88 -11.17
N THR A 292 -34.52 2.89 -11.93
CA THR A 292 -35.54 3.93 -11.84
C THR A 292 -36.23 3.97 -10.47
N GLU A 293 -36.51 2.81 -9.90
CA GLU A 293 -37.09 2.66 -8.55
C GLU A 293 -36.07 2.97 -7.44
N GLY A 294 -34.77 3.01 -7.75
CA GLY A 294 -33.70 3.24 -6.79
C GLY A 294 -33.64 2.17 -5.70
N ARG A 295 -33.87 0.91 -6.06
CA ARG A 295 -33.99 -0.24 -5.12
C ARG A 295 -32.80 -0.37 -4.21
N HIS A 296 -31.58 -0.08 -4.71
CA HIS A 296 -30.32 -0.28 -3.99
C HIS A 296 -29.72 0.98 -3.36
N ARG A 297 -30.41 2.13 -3.39
CA ARG A 297 -29.94 3.35 -2.73
C ARG A 297 -29.58 3.14 -1.26
N LYS A 298 -30.42 2.40 -0.53
CA LYS A 298 -30.19 2.11 0.89
C LYS A 298 -29.01 1.15 1.10
N GLN A 299 -28.77 0.24 0.16
CA GLN A 299 -27.63 -0.67 0.23
C GLN A 299 -26.32 0.12 0.03
N VAL A 300 -26.22 0.92 -1.02
CA VAL A 300 -25.06 1.78 -1.29
C VAL A 300 -24.78 2.73 -0.11
N GLU A 301 -25.83 3.28 0.50
CA GLU A 301 -25.67 4.13 1.67
C GLU A 301 -25.18 3.36 2.91
N ARG A 302 -25.69 2.14 3.15
CA ARG A 302 -25.17 1.28 4.24
C ARG A 302 -23.69 0.93 4.02
N ASP A 303 -23.29 0.62 2.80
CA ASP A 303 -21.89 0.33 2.46
C ASP A 303 -21.00 1.54 2.73
N LEU A 304 -21.43 2.72 2.32
CA LEU A 304 -20.73 3.98 2.56
C LEU A 304 -20.59 4.27 4.08
N GLN A 305 -21.66 4.07 4.84
CA GLN A 305 -21.64 4.26 6.30
C GLN A 305 -20.73 3.24 6.98
N GLU A 306 -20.78 2.00 6.57
CA GLU A 306 -19.89 0.94 7.08
C GLU A 306 -18.43 1.27 6.78
N GLY A 307 -18.09 1.65 5.55
CA GLY A 307 -16.73 2.06 5.20
C GLY A 307 -16.24 3.22 6.08
N ARG A 308 -17.08 4.24 6.32
CA ARG A 308 -16.75 5.34 7.24
C ARG A 308 -16.54 4.85 8.67
N ARG A 309 -17.39 3.94 9.16
CA ARG A 309 -17.29 3.34 10.50
C ARG A 309 -15.95 2.65 10.71
N VAL A 310 -15.48 1.91 9.71
CA VAL A 310 -14.22 1.16 9.76
C VAL A 310 -12.99 1.98 9.36
N GLY A 311 -13.17 3.29 9.10
CA GLY A 311 -12.07 4.23 8.88
C GLY A 311 -11.66 4.43 7.42
N VAL A 312 -12.47 3.99 6.46
CA VAL A 312 -12.25 4.30 5.04
C VAL A 312 -12.39 5.81 4.80
N SER A 313 -11.35 6.43 4.27
CA SER A 313 -11.31 7.85 3.93
C SER A 313 -11.06 8.11 2.43
N GLY A 314 -10.82 7.05 1.65
CA GLY A 314 -10.59 7.11 0.21
C GLY A 314 -10.66 5.71 -0.41
N THR A 315 -10.66 5.65 -1.72
CA THR A 315 -10.80 4.40 -2.49
C THR A 315 -9.63 4.18 -3.46
N PRO A 316 -9.27 2.91 -3.72
CA PRO A 316 -9.77 1.72 -3.05
C PRO A 316 -9.25 1.60 -1.62
N SER A 317 -9.99 0.92 -0.73
CA SER A 317 -9.51 0.52 0.58
C SER A 317 -9.87 -0.94 0.80
N PHE A 318 -8.92 -1.72 1.25
CA PHE A 318 -9.06 -3.16 1.46
C PHE A 318 -8.93 -3.52 2.94
N PHE A 319 -9.60 -4.58 3.35
CA PHE A 319 -9.45 -5.18 4.68
C PHE A 319 -9.22 -6.67 4.52
N VAL A 320 -8.02 -7.13 4.83
CA VAL A 320 -7.63 -8.55 4.81
C VAL A 320 -7.83 -9.11 6.22
N ASN A 321 -8.86 -9.91 6.45
CA ASN A 321 -9.28 -10.36 7.79
C ASN A 321 -9.31 -9.21 8.82
N GLY A 322 -9.83 -8.04 8.41
CA GLY A 322 -9.93 -6.84 9.25
C GLY A 322 -8.67 -5.97 9.32
N ARG A 323 -7.55 -6.40 8.72
CA ARG A 323 -6.32 -5.57 8.59
C ARG A 323 -6.46 -4.63 7.40
N MET A 324 -6.44 -3.33 7.65
CA MET A 324 -6.64 -2.32 6.60
C MET A 324 -5.41 -2.17 5.71
N LEU A 325 -5.64 -2.16 4.40
CA LEU A 325 -4.65 -1.83 3.37
C LEU A 325 -5.25 -0.74 2.46
N GLY A 326 -4.71 0.47 2.51
CA GLY A 326 -5.24 1.62 1.78
C GLY A 326 -4.61 1.79 0.41
N GLY A 327 -5.43 2.14 -0.59
CA GLY A 327 -4.99 2.43 -1.95
C GLY A 327 -4.74 1.19 -2.82
N ALA A 328 -4.43 1.43 -4.09
CA ALA A 328 -4.00 0.37 -5.02
C ALA A 328 -2.51 0.03 -4.76
N GLN A 329 -2.27 -0.80 -3.75
CA GLN A 329 -0.93 -1.28 -3.40
C GLN A 329 -0.44 -2.33 -4.42
N PRO A 330 0.88 -2.59 -4.51
CA PRO A 330 1.41 -3.72 -5.26
C PRO A 330 0.83 -5.06 -4.78
N VAL A 331 0.71 -6.04 -5.69
CA VAL A 331 0.14 -7.36 -5.37
C VAL A 331 0.91 -8.08 -4.25
N GLU A 332 2.20 -7.85 -4.14
CA GLU A 332 3.09 -8.42 -3.13
C GLU A 332 2.66 -8.07 -1.70
N GLU A 333 2.13 -6.87 -1.48
CA GLU A 333 1.63 -6.46 -0.16
C GLU A 333 0.36 -7.24 0.22
N PHE A 334 -0.53 -7.50 -0.74
CA PHE A 334 -1.68 -8.37 -0.50
C PHE A 334 -1.25 -9.82 -0.25
N VAL A 335 -0.32 -10.33 -1.05
CA VAL A 335 0.21 -11.69 -0.89
C VAL A 335 0.79 -11.88 0.51
N ARG A 336 1.63 -10.95 0.97
CA ARG A 336 2.20 -10.97 2.31
C ARG A 336 1.12 -11.04 3.39
N LEU A 337 0.08 -10.18 3.30
CA LEU A 337 -1.02 -10.18 4.27
C LEU A 337 -1.84 -11.47 4.24
N ILE A 338 -2.08 -12.01 3.04
CA ILE A 338 -2.83 -13.27 2.88
C ILE A 338 -2.05 -14.42 3.50
N GLU A 339 -0.75 -14.52 3.22
CA GLU A 339 0.11 -15.58 3.75
C GLU A 339 0.21 -15.50 5.28
N ASP A 340 0.39 -14.30 5.86
CA ASP A 340 0.33 -14.08 7.31
C ASP A 340 -1.00 -14.57 7.93
N GLU A 341 -2.15 -14.33 7.25
CA GLU A 341 -3.45 -14.74 7.76
C GLU A 341 -3.69 -16.26 7.61
N LEU A 342 -3.15 -16.89 6.56
CA LEU A 342 -3.19 -18.34 6.38
C LEU A 342 -2.37 -19.06 7.45
N GLU A 343 -1.13 -18.63 7.69
CA GLU A 343 -0.27 -19.20 8.76
C GLU A 343 -0.93 -19.08 10.13
N ARG A 344 -1.59 -17.95 10.39
CA ARG A 344 -2.33 -17.75 11.63
C ARG A 344 -3.53 -18.68 11.76
N ALA A 345 -4.28 -18.90 10.68
CA ALA A 345 -5.42 -19.80 10.67
C ALA A 345 -4.97 -21.24 10.99
N ASP A 346 -3.87 -21.69 10.38
CA ASP A 346 -3.29 -23.02 10.61
C ASP A 346 -2.79 -23.20 12.05
N SER A 347 -2.19 -22.15 12.64
CA SER A 347 -1.71 -22.19 14.03
C SER A 347 -2.82 -22.17 15.07
N SER A 348 -4.07 -21.84 14.68
CA SER A 348 -5.23 -21.73 15.55
C SER A 348 -6.16 -22.95 15.48
N SER A 349 -5.90 -23.88 14.54
CA SER A 349 -6.63 -25.14 14.30
C SER A 349 -5.97 -26.31 15.03
#